data_809b6d53490e0e4952a42fe8d17c6b98
#
_entry.id   809b6d53490e0e4952a42fe8d17c6b98
#
_cell.length_a   1.000
_cell.length_b   1.000
_cell.length_c   1.000
_cell.angle_alpha   90.00
_cell.angle_beta   90.00
_cell.angle_gamma   90.00
#
_symmetry.space_group_name_H-M   'P 1'
#
loop_
_entity.id
_entity.type
_entity.pdbx_description
1 polymer ?
#
loop_
_entity_poly.entity_id
_entity_poly.type
_entity_poly.pdbx_seq_one_letter_code
_entity_poly.pdbx_strand_id
1 'polypeptide(L)'
;QATILGLEKEEGNNLVFNVGSGVSTTVNNLTKILLKKYNSNSKCKVSGNYRIGDIRHNFADISLAKNKLGYSPKFSFNKGVENFTNWVMQQNIISSSDYEKSITEMKERNLFK
;
A
#
# COMPACT_ATOMS: atom_id res chain seq x y z
N GLN A 1 -8.34 -13.92 -4.31
CA GLN A 1 -7.71 -15.25 -4.31
C GLN A 1 -7.56 -15.79 -2.88
N ALA A 2 -6.94 -15.05 -1.95
CA ALA A 2 -6.77 -15.51 -0.56
C ALA A 2 -8.11 -15.82 0.12
N THR A 3 -9.12 -14.97 -0.09
CA THR A 3 -10.49 -15.18 0.42
C THR A 3 -11.10 -16.47 -0.11
N ILE A 4 -10.95 -16.75 -1.42
CA ILE A 4 -11.45 -17.98 -2.04
C ILE A 4 -10.77 -19.20 -1.43
N LEU A 5 -9.44 -19.17 -1.33
CA LEU A 5 -8.67 -20.26 -0.71
C LEU A 5 -9.07 -20.49 0.75
N GLY A 6 -9.35 -19.42 1.50
CA GLY A 6 -9.83 -19.55 2.89
C GLY A 6 -11.22 -20.14 3.02
N LEU A 7 -12.07 -20.02 1.98
CA LEU A 7 -13.39 -20.65 1.95
C LEU A 7 -13.35 -22.10 1.48
N GLU A 8 -12.42 -22.43 0.60
CA GLU A 8 -12.32 -23.76 -0.02
C GLU A 8 -11.48 -24.76 0.78
N LYS A 9 -10.62 -24.27 1.68
CA LYS A 9 -9.65 -25.11 2.40
C LYS A 9 -10.01 -25.24 3.89
N GLU A 10 -10.27 -26.46 4.33
CA GLU A 10 -10.55 -26.75 5.75
C GLU A 10 -9.39 -26.38 6.68
N GLU A 11 -8.15 -26.45 6.20
CA GLU A 11 -6.95 -26.02 6.92
C GLU A 11 -6.93 -24.52 7.25
N GLY A 12 -7.85 -23.76 6.65
CA GLY A 12 -8.08 -22.35 6.93
C GLY A 12 -9.03 -22.10 8.09
N ASN A 13 -9.79 -23.08 8.53
CA ASN A 13 -10.83 -22.91 9.55
C ASN A 13 -10.24 -22.44 10.89
N ASN A 14 -10.88 -21.44 11.48
CA ASN A 14 -10.52 -20.83 12.76
C ASN A 14 -9.10 -20.23 12.81
N LEU A 15 -8.50 -19.91 11.65
CA LEU A 15 -7.19 -19.28 11.56
C LEU A 15 -7.30 -17.85 11.01
N VAL A 16 -6.36 -17.00 11.42
CA VAL A 16 -6.20 -15.64 10.92
C VAL A 16 -4.96 -15.60 10.04
N PHE A 17 -5.09 -15.05 8.84
CA PHE A 17 -4.01 -15.00 7.86
C PHE A 17 -3.64 -13.57 7.51
N ASN A 18 -2.35 -13.29 7.48
CA ASN A 18 -1.84 -12.11 6.79
C ASN A 18 -1.84 -12.37 5.28
N VAL A 19 -2.31 -11.39 4.53
CA VAL A 19 -2.34 -11.43 3.06
C VAL A 19 -1.59 -10.24 2.50
N GLY A 20 -0.66 -10.51 1.60
CA GLY A 20 0.18 -9.48 0.99
C GLY A 20 1.17 -10.10 0.01
N SER A 21 2.16 -9.31 -0.40
CA SER A 21 3.24 -9.79 -1.27
C SER A 21 4.32 -10.58 -0.53
N GLY A 22 4.42 -10.43 0.79
CA GLY A 22 5.53 -10.95 1.60
C GLY A 22 6.88 -10.25 1.35
N VAL A 23 6.86 -9.14 0.60
CA VAL A 23 8.06 -8.36 0.26
C VAL A 23 7.92 -6.95 0.81
N SER A 24 8.91 -6.52 1.59
CA SER A 24 8.97 -5.16 2.10
C SER A 24 9.28 -4.15 0.98
N THR A 25 8.60 -3.02 1.00
CA THR A 25 8.83 -1.93 0.05
C THR A 25 8.84 -0.60 0.79
N THR A 26 9.87 0.21 0.57
CA THR A 26 9.96 1.54 1.18
C THR A 26 9.11 2.56 0.41
N VAL A 27 8.60 3.59 1.13
CA VAL A 27 7.90 4.72 0.51
C VAL A 27 8.79 5.42 -0.53
N ASN A 28 10.10 5.55 -0.24
CA ASN A 28 11.05 6.13 -1.20
C ASN A 28 11.12 5.32 -2.50
N ASN A 29 11.07 3.98 -2.44
CA ASN A 29 11.06 3.15 -3.63
C ASN A 29 9.75 3.33 -4.42
N LEU A 30 8.60 3.34 -3.74
CA LEU A 30 7.31 3.63 -4.36
C LEU A 30 7.34 4.98 -5.08
N THR A 31 7.81 6.04 -4.41
CA THR A 31 7.91 7.39 -5.00
C THR A 31 8.77 7.41 -6.26
N LYS A 32 9.93 6.74 -6.25
CA LYS A 32 10.78 6.63 -7.45
C LYS A 32 10.06 5.94 -8.62
N ILE A 33 9.32 4.87 -8.34
CA ILE A 33 8.56 4.16 -9.36
C ILE A 33 7.46 5.06 -9.94
N LEU A 34 6.72 5.79 -9.10
CA LEU A 34 5.67 6.70 -9.53
C LEU A 34 6.22 7.84 -10.38
N LEU A 35 7.29 8.50 -9.95
CA LEU A 35 7.96 9.56 -10.72
C LEU A 35 8.35 9.08 -12.12
N LYS A 36 8.93 7.87 -12.19
CA LYS A 36 9.30 7.26 -13.48
C LYS A 36 8.07 6.94 -14.34
N LYS A 37 7.02 6.37 -13.74
CA LYS A 37 5.81 5.98 -14.48
C LYS A 37 5.03 7.17 -15.04
N TYR A 38 4.98 8.27 -14.32
CA TYR A 38 4.33 9.51 -14.76
C TYR A 38 5.26 10.43 -15.58
N ASN A 39 6.50 10.02 -15.84
CA ASN A 39 7.53 10.87 -16.46
C ASN A 39 7.60 12.26 -15.80
N SER A 40 7.53 12.29 -14.48
CA SER A 40 7.42 13.51 -13.69
C SER A 40 8.78 14.08 -13.33
N ASN A 41 8.95 15.39 -13.52
CA ASN A 41 10.13 16.14 -13.06
C ASN A 41 10.01 16.60 -11.59
N SER A 42 8.97 16.21 -10.88
CA SER A 42 8.77 16.55 -9.47
C SER A 42 9.90 16.02 -8.60
N LYS A 43 10.30 16.81 -7.60
CA LYS A 43 11.32 16.42 -6.65
C LYS A 43 10.69 15.82 -5.40
N CYS A 44 11.20 14.67 -4.98
CA CYS A 44 10.83 14.09 -3.70
C CYS A 44 11.66 14.72 -2.56
N LYS A 45 10.97 15.18 -1.51
CA LYS A 45 11.60 15.71 -0.29
C LYS A 45 11.10 14.94 0.92
N VAL A 46 12.00 14.44 1.75
CA VAL A 46 11.67 13.90 3.05
C VAL A 46 11.49 15.06 4.02
N SER A 47 10.28 15.29 4.50
CA SER A 47 9.96 16.39 5.42
C SER A 47 10.34 16.09 6.87
N GLY A 48 10.38 14.82 7.24
CA GLY A 48 10.49 14.39 8.62
C GLY A 48 9.15 14.34 9.36
N ASN A 49 8.08 14.86 8.75
CA ASN A 49 6.76 14.86 9.35
C ASN A 49 6.15 13.44 9.37
N TYR A 50 5.34 13.17 10.38
CA TYR A 50 4.65 11.89 10.52
C TYR A 50 3.29 12.08 11.23
N ARG A 51 2.39 11.13 11.04
CA ARG A 51 1.14 11.06 11.79
C ARG A 51 1.34 10.21 13.04
N ILE A 52 0.79 10.68 14.16
CA ILE A 52 0.84 9.91 15.40
C ILE A 52 0.02 8.63 15.22
N GLY A 53 0.62 7.49 15.57
CA GLY A 53 0.03 6.17 15.38
C GLY A 53 0.45 5.46 14.08
N ASP A 54 1.08 6.15 13.12
CA ASP A 54 1.61 5.47 11.93
C ASP A 54 2.76 4.52 12.30
N ILE A 55 2.65 3.30 11.80
CA ILE A 55 3.67 2.27 11.99
C ILE A 55 4.85 2.55 11.05
N ARG A 56 6.04 2.67 11.62
CA ARG A 56 7.25 3.01 10.85
C ARG A 56 7.68 1.89 9.89
N HIS A 57 7.53 0.63 10.30
CA HIS A 57 7.90 -0.53 9.51
C HIS A 57 6.79 -1.57 9.62
N ASN A 58 6.21 -1.94 8.49
CA ASN A 58 5.19 -2.96 8.42
C ASN A 58 5.21 -3.64 7.06
N PHE A 59 5.23 -4.96 7.05
CA PHE A 59 4.94 -5.77 5.88
C PHE A 59 4.41 -7.13 6.34
N ALA A 60 3.61 -7.78 5.50
CA ALA A 60 2.94 -9.02 5.87
C ALA A 60 3.89 -10.22 5.80
N ASP A 61 4.04 -10.94 6.91
CA ASP A 61 4.51 -12.34 6.87
C ASP A 61 3.35 -13.22 6.39
N ILE A 62 3.49 -13.77 5.19
CA ILE A 62 2.49 -14.60 4.52
C ILE A 62 2.76 -16.09 4.66
N SER A 63 3.71 -16.49 5.50
CA SER A 63 4.16 -17.89 5.63
C SER A 63 3.01 -18.83 6.01
N LEU A 64 2.14 -18.42 6.93
CA LEU A 64 0.97 -19.20 7.33
C LEU A 64 0.00 -19.39 6.16
N ALA A 65 -0.31 -18.33 5.42
CA ALA A 65 -1.20 -18.40 4.25
C ALA A 65 -0.60 -19.28 3.14
N LYS A 66 0.70 -19.20 2.92
CA LYS A 66 1.41 -20.11 1.98
C LYS A 66 1.28 -21.55 2.39
N ASN A 67 1.61 -21.87 3.64
CA ASN A 67 1.70 -23.24 4.13
C ASN A 67 0.33 -23.91 4.28
N LYS A 68 -0.67 -23.19 4.74
CA LYS A 68 -2.02 -23.73 5.00
C LYS A 68 -2.94 -23.64 3.78
N LEU A 69 -2.92 -22.53 3.08
CA LEU A 69 -3.85 -22.27 1.98
C LEU A 69 -3.23 -22.47 0.60
N GLY A 70 -1.90 -22.65 0.50
CA GLY A 70 -1.20 -22.62 -0.78
C GLY A 70 -1.26 -21.23 -1.44
N TYR A 71 -1.45 -20.18 -0.65
CA TYR A 71 -1.52 -18.82 -1.16
C TYR A 71 -0.19 -18.40 -1.79
N SER A 72 -0.26 -17.83 -2.99
CA SER A 72 0.90 -17.21 -3.64
C SER A 72 0.46 -15.91 -4.32
N PRO A 73 1.14 -14.77 -4.07
CA PRO A 73 0.85 -13.52 -4.74
C PRO A 73 0.99 -13.66 -6.27
N LYS A 74 -0.06 -13.33 -7.02
CA LYS A 74 -0.03 -13.38 -8.50
C LYS A 74 0.64 -12.15 -9.12
N PHE A 75 0.66 -11.03 -8.42
CA PHE A 75 1.22 -9.79 -8.89
C PHE A 75 2.35 -9.33 -7.99
N SER A 76 3.50 -9.02 -8.60
CA SER A 76 4.57 -8.30 -7.90
C SER A 76 4.13 -6.87 -7.58
N PHE A 77 4.78 -6.24 -6.62
CA PHE A 77 4.55 -4.84 -6.27
C PHE A 77 4.67 -3.92 -7.50
N ASN A 78 5.73 -4.08 -8.30
CA ASN A 78 5.94 -3.26 -9.50
C ASN A 78 4.81 -3.42 -10.52
N LYS A 79 4.33 -4.65 -10.72
CA LYS A 79 3.20 -4.89 -11.65
C LYS A 79 1.90 -4.31 -11.12
N GLY A 80 1.67 -4.39 -9.81
CA GLY A 80 0.52 -3.77 -9.16
C GLY A 80 0.53 -2.24 -9.30
N VAL A 81 1.68 -1.60 -9.05
CA VAL A 81 1.84 -0.15 -9.24
C VAL A 81 1.65 0.24 -10.71
N GLU A 82 2.17 -0.55 -11.66
CA GLU A 82 1.97 -0.31 -13.09
C GLU A 82 0.48 -0.34 -13.47
N ASN A 83 -0.24 -1.37 -13.07
CA ASN A 83 -1.68 -1.48 -13.34
C ASN A 83 -2.46 -0.32 -12.72
N PHE A 84 -2.13 0.04 -11.48
CA PHE A 84 -2.74 1.17 -10.77
C PHE A 84 -2.47 2.50 -11.48
N THR A 85 -1.23 2.79 -11.85
CA THR A 85 -0.89 4.05 -12.54
C THR A 85 -1.55 4.15 -13.91
N ASN A 86 -1.64 3.05 -14.65
CA ASN A 86 -2.35 3.03 -15.92
C ASN A 86 -3.84 3.31 -15.75
N TRP A 87 -4.45 2.77 -14.71
CA TRP A 87 -5.84 3.06 -14.38
C TRP A 87 -6.04 4.53 -13.96
N VAL A 88 -5.18 5.07 -13.10
CA VAL A 88 -5.24 6.48 -12.66
C VAL A 88 -5.14 7.44 -13.84
N MET A 89 -4.25 7.18 -14.80
CA MET A 89 -4.11 8.03 -15.98
C MET A 89 -5.36 8.09 -16.87
N GLN A 90 -6.28 7.15 -16.72
CA GLN A 90 -7.55 7.13 -17.46
C GLN A 90 -8.69 7.81 -16.68
N GLN A 91 -8.45 8.21 -15.41
CA GLN A 91 -9.47 8.87 -14.61
C GLN A 91 -9.50 10.37 -14.84
N ASN A 92 -10.67 10.97 -14.67
CA ASN A 92 -10.79 12.43 -14.64
C ASN A 92 -10.08 12.99 -13.40
N ILE A 93 -9.22 13.98 -13.61
CA ILE A 93 -8.54 14.66 -12.51
C ILE A 93 -9.55 15.59 -11.82
N ILE A 94 -9.86 15.29 -10.57
CA ILE A 94 -10.63 16.18 -9.70
C ILE A 94 -9.60 16.98 -8.90
N SER A 95 -9.49 18.26 -9.19
CA SER A 95 -8.70 19.19 -8.38
C SER A 95 -9.41 19.38 -7.03
N SER A 96 -8.85 18.88 -5.96
CA SER A 96 -9.37 19.11 -4.61
C SER A 96 -8.28 19.65 -3.68
N SER A 97 -8.66 20.58 -2.81
CA SER A 97 -7.80 21.08 -1.71
C SER A 97 -7.94 20.22 -0.45
N ASP A 98 -8.49 19.02 -0.57
CA ASP A 98 -8.87 18.21 0.58
C ASP A 98 -7.65 17.63 1.31
N TYR A 99 -6.52 17.47 0.61
CA TYR A 99 -5.27 17.05 1.23
C TYR A 99 -4.76 18.11 2.23
N GLU A 100 -4.69 19.38 1.83
CA GLU A 100 -4.24 20.50 2.68
C GLU A 100 -5.19 20.71 3.87
N LYS A 101 -6.49 20.59 3.64
CA LYS A 101 -7.50 20.64 4.71
C LYS A 101 -7.30 19.49 5.71
N SER A 102 -7.08 18.28 5.22
CA SER A 102 -6.83 17.10 6.07
C SER A 102 -5.57 17.27 6.92
N ILE A 103 -4.49 17.80 6.34
CA ILE A 103 -3.24 18.09 7.10
C ILE A 103 -3.50 19.16 8.17
N THR A 104 -4.24 20.21 7.84
CA THR A 104 -4.58 21.28 8.80
C THR A 104 -5.39 20.73 9.96
N GLU A 105 -6.43 19.96 9.69
CA GLU A 105 -7.25 19.32 10.72
C GLU A 105 -6.43 18.35 11.61
N MET A 106 -5.53 17.57 11.03
CA MET A 106 -4.65 16.69 11.81
C MET A 106 -3.70 17.46 12.72
N LYS A 107 -3.19 18.64 12.28
CA LYS A 107 -2.35 19.51 13.10
C LYS A 107 -3.13 20.10 14.27
N GLU A 108 -4.34 20.61 14.03
CA GLU A 108 -5.23 21.16 15.06
C GLU A 108 -5.57 20.11 16.13
N ARG A 109 -5.70 18.85 15.72
CA ARG A 109 -5.93 17.73 16.63
C ARG A 109 -4.64 17.14 17.25
N ASN A 110 -3.48 17.75 17.03
CA ASN A 110 -2.18 17.24 17.46
C ASN A 110 -1.85 15.80 16.99
N LEU A 111 -2.39 15.40 15.84
CA LEU A 111 -2.17 14.09 15.23
C LEU A 111 -1.05 14.08 14.17
N PHE A 112 -0.45 15.24 13.89
CA PHE A 112 0.59 15.41 12.87
C PHE A 112 1.77 16.20 13.44
N LYS A 113 2.97 15.65 13.28
CA LYS A 113 4.23 16.25 13.76
C LYS A 113 5.26 16.31 12.65
#